data_0eec25edd6fe84e2be9a8237be8ea0b9
#
_entry.id   0eec25edd6fe84e2be9a8237be8ea0b9
#
_cell.length_a   1.000
_cell.length_b   1.000
_cell.length_c   1.000
_cell.angle_alpha   90.00
_cell.angle_beta   90.00
_cell.angle_gamma   90.00
#
_symmetry.space_group_name_H-M   'P 1'
#
loop_
_entity.id
_entity.type
_entity.pdbx_description
1 polymer ?
#
loop_
_entity_poly.entity_id
_entity_poly.type
_entity_poly.pdbx_seq_one_letter_code
_entity_poly.pdbx_strand_id
1 'polypeptide(L)'
;MPSLPDVLHRLYARIPLGMRLGLDPMLAACERTGHPERDFPAVHVAGTNGKGSVSAMVEAIARAQGKKTGLYTSPHLCRFAERIRIDGVPVSDEVLSALLERALDAGPDLSFFETATLAAFLAFRDAAVDLAVLEVGMGGRFDATNVIPVPRAAAITRIALDHTDRLGKTLVEIAREKAGIAKAGLDIVVGSMGPDVRVAIDEVVYGLGATTTGIEREPFPARVGLAGEHQRDNARIAAVLAARTGASTGAIEEGLADVEWPGRLERIGNVLLDAAHNPDGAESLAAHLRSLAIGPSEVALVFGTLADKDWGPMLDTLGPLAGTRLYVAPAGASRDAIDPAAMADRYPGTVFPSLPEALASLASGPSLIVVAGSMVLVGHARAVLLGLPRDPPVAL
;
A
#
# COMPACT_ATOMS: atom_id res chain seq x y z
N MET A 1 22.37 5.21 -21.63
CA MET A 1 21.06 4.83 -21.10
C MET A 1 20.21 6.10 -21.02
N PRO A 2 18.92 6.06 -21.35
CA PRO A 2 18.05 7.22 -21.15
C PRO A 2 17.98 7.59 -19.67
N SER A 3 17.67 8.85 -19.40
CA SER A 3 17.51 9.32 -18.02
C SER A 3 16.27 8.71 -17.37
N LEU A 4 16.25 8.55 -16.03
CA LEU A 4 15.06 8.06 -15.33
C LEU A 4 13.81 8.90 -15.64
N PRO A 5 13.85 10.24 -15.72
CA PRO A 5 12.69 11.04 -16.15
C PRO A 5 12.12 10.65 -17.50
N ASP A 6 12.97 10.36 -18.49
CA ASP A 6 12.52 9.94 -19.83
C ASP A 6 11.84 8.58 -19.80
N VAL A 7 12.38 7.64 -19.04
CA VAL A 7 11.81 6.30 -18.86
C VAL A 7 10.48 6.36 -18.10
N LEU A 8 10.40 7.16 -17.04
CA LEU A 8 9.16 7.39 -16.32
C LEU A 8 8.09 8.05 -17.19
N HIS A 9 8.47 8.99 -18.05
CA HIS A 9 7.53 9.59 -19.01
C HIS A 9 6.93 8.52 -19.95
N ARG A 10 7.75 7.62 -20.52
CA ARG A 10 7.27 6.50 -21.34
C ARG A 10 6.35 5.55 -20.54
N LEU A 11 6.69 5.27 -19.30
CA LEU A 11 5.89 4.44 -18.42
C LEU A 11 4.53 5.09 -18.10
N TYR A 12 4.52 6.38 -17.78
CA TYR A 12 3.28 7.11 -17.44
C TYR A 12 2.36 7.27 -18.65
N ALA A 13 2.89 7.31 -19.85
CA ALA A 13 2.09 7.28 -21.07
C ALA A 13 1.23 5.99 -21.21
N ARG A 14 1.50 4.95 -20.39
CA ARG A 14 0.71 3.71 -20.33
C ARG A 14 -0.46 3.74 -19.35
N ILE A 15 -0.58 4.78 -18.53
CA ILE A 15 -1.70 4.92 -17.58
C ILE A 15 -3.08 4.87 -18.27
N PRO A 16 -3.29 5.52 -19.43
CA PRO A 16 -4.57 5.46 -20.14
C PRO A 16 -4.96 4.06 -20.64
N LEU A 17 -4.02 3.12 -20.76
CA LEU A 17 -4.32 1.73 -21.13
C LEU A 17 -5.20 1.04 -20.08
N GLY A 18 -5.24 1.58 -18.85
CA GLY A 18 -6.07 1.08 -17.77
C GLY A 18 -5.69 -0.33 -17.32
N MET A 19 -6.58 -0.92 -16.53
CA MET A 19 -6.48 -2.32 -16.14
C MET A 19 -7.21 -3.17 -17.20
N ARG A 20 -6.52 -4.15 -17.75
CA ARG A 20 -7.13 -5.20 -18.59
C ARG A 20 -7.41 -6.41 -17.72
N LEU A 21 -8.55 -7.06 -17.94
CA LEU A 21 -8.84 -8.33 -17.29
C LEU A 21 -8.06 -9.46 -18.00
N GLY A 22 -7.26 -10.19 -17.24
CA GLY A 22 -6.48 -11.31 -17.75
C GLY A 22 -4.98 -11.15 -17.45
N LEU A 23 -4.27 -12.27 -17.38
CA LEU A 23 -2.83 -12.32 -17.09
C LEU A 23 -1.98 -12.58 -18.32
N ASP A 24 -2.60 -12.82 -19.49
CA ASP A 24 -1.88 -13.24 -20.72
C ASP A 24 -0.77 -12.26 -21.14
N PRO A 25 -0.97 -10.91 -21.14
CA PRO A 25 0.10 -9.99 -21.49
C PRO A 25 1.29 -10.10 -20.53
N MET A 26 1.01 -10.24 -19.22
CA MET A 26 2.05 -10.35 -18.21
C MET A 26 2.80 -11.69 -18.33
N LEU A 27 2.09 -12.80 -18.55
CA LEU A 27 2.71 -14.12 -18.78
C LEU A 27 3.62 -14.12 -20.03
N ALA A 28 3.16 -13.53 -21.13
CA ALA A 28 3.95 -13.40 -22.35
C ALA A 28 5.20 -12.52 -22.15
N ALA A 29 5.11 -11.46 -21.35
CA ALA A 29 6.27 -10.63 -21.02
C ALA A 29 7.25 -11.35 -20.10
N CYS A 30 6.77 -12.13 -19.14
CA CYS A 30 7.59 -13.00 -18.29
C CYS A 30 8.34 -14.04 -19.16
N GLU A 31 7.66 -14.69 -20.12
CA GLU A 31 8.29 -15.64 -21.05
C GLU A 31 9.42 -14.96 -21.86
N ARG A 32 9.16 -13.78 -22.43
CA ARG A 32 10.17 -13.02 -23.21
C ARG A 32 11.39 -12.62 -22.36
N THR A 33 11.23 -12.50 -21.05
CA THR A 33 12.32 -12.15 -20.12
C THR A 33 12.91 -13.34 -19.39
N GLY A 34 12.54 -14.57 -19.76
CA GLY A 34 13.09 -15.81 -19.21
C GLY A 34 12.49 -16.19 -17.86
N HIS A 35 11.19 -15.89 -17.64
CA HIS A 35 10.42 -16.25 -16.46
C HIS A 35 10.98 -15.76 -15.11
N PRO A 36 11.29 -14.45 -14.97
CA PRO A 36 11.86 -13.92 -13.73
C PRO A 36 10.95 -14.16 -12.49
N GLU A 37 9.65 -14.33 -12.70
CA GLU A 37 8.66 -14.62 -11.64
C GLU A 37 8.85 -15.99 -10.97
N ARG A 38 9.74 -16.85 -11.51
CA ARG A 38 10.04 -18.18 -10.99
C ARG A 38 11.38 -18.28 -10.26
N ASP A 39 12.19 -17.21 -10.34
CA ASP A 39 13.59 -17.25 -9.89
C ASP A 39 13.76 -16.92 -8.39
N PHE A 40 12.67 -16.66 -7.67
CA PHE A 40 12.70 -16.35 -6.24
C PHE A 40 11.51 -16.94 -5.48
N PRO A 41 11.68 -17.35 -4.23
CA PRO A 41 10.56 -17.65 -3.33
C PRO A 41 9.78 -16.38 -3.01
N ALA A 42 8.44 -16.46 -2.95
CA ALA A 42 7.59 -15.28 -2.71
C ALA A 42 6.66 -15.44 -1.51
N VAL A 43 6.33 -14.30 -0.88
CA VAL A 43 5.15 -14.09 -0.03
C VAL A 43 4.21 -13.16 -0.79
N HIS A 44 2.91 -13.46 -0.83
CA HIS A 44 1.93 -12.72 -1.59
C HIS A 44 0.85 -12.15 -0.69
N VAL A 45 0.63 -10.82 -0.71
CA VAL A 45 -0.25 -10.12 0.23
C VAL A 45 -1.35 -9.35 -0.51
N ALA A 46 -2.60 -9.82 -0.36
CA ALA A 46 -3.81 -9.15 -0.84
C ALA A 46 -4.61 -8.53 0.31
N GLY A 47 -5.60 -7.72 -0.01
CA GLY A 47 -6.49 -7.05 0.94
C GLY A 47 -6.91 -5.68 0.47
N THR A 48 -7.75 -4.98 1.21
CA THR A 48 -8.05 -3.57 0.97
C THR A 48 -7.07 -2.70 1.74
N ASN A 49 -7.09 -2.74 3.06
CA ASN A 49 -6.20 -2.01 3.95
C ASN A 49 -5.19 -2.95 4.63
N GLY A 50 -4.01 -2.43 4.97
CA GLY A 50 -2.96 -3.18 5.69
C GLY A 50 -1.95 -3.91 4.80
N LYS A 51 -2.18 -4.06 3.49
CA LYS A 51 -1.26 -4.78 2.58
C LYS A 51 0.19 -4.32 2.70
N GLY A 52 0.44 -3.03 2.45
CA GLY A 52 1.80 -2.46 2.51
C GLY A 52 2.45 -2.59 3.89
N SER A 53 1.69 -2.41 4.98
CA SER A 53 2.19 -2.60 6.34
C SER A 53 2.58 -4.06 6.61
N VAL A 54 1.72 -5.03 6.23
CA VAL A 54 2.03 -6.47 6.35
C VAL A 54 3.25 -6.82 5.51
N SER A 55 3.31 -6.33 4.27
CA SER A 55 4.45 -6.58 3.37
C SER A 55 5.76 -6.04 3.95
N ALA A 56 5.76 -4.81 4.48
CA ALA A 56 6.93 -4.22 5.12
C ALA A 56 7.34 -4.98 6.39
N MET A 57 6.39 -5.41 7.21
CA MET A 57 6.65 -6.23 8.40
C MET A 57 7.27 -7.57 8.04
N VAL A 58 6.73 -8.30 7.06
CA VAL A 58 7.28 -9.58 6.61
C VAL A 58 8.69 -9.42 6.05
N GLU A 59 8.94 -8.36 5.28
CA GLU A 59 10.25 -8.05 4.72
C GLU A 59 11.25 -7.73 5.83
N ALA A 60 10.88 -6.90 6.82
CA ALA A 60 11.73 -6.56 7.96
C ALA A 60 12.10 -7.81 8.80
N ILE A 61 11.13 -8.70 9.03
CA ILE A 61 11.37 -10.00 9.71
C ILE A 61 12.34 -10.86 8.89
N ALA A 62 12.17 -10.92 7.57
CA ALA A 62 13.06 -11.71 6.71
C ALA A 62 14.50 -11.18 6.73
N ARG A 63 14.69 -9.83 6.75
CA ARG A 63 16.01 -9.22 6.95
C ARG A 63 16.59 -9.51 8.32
N ALA A 64 15.82 -9.43 9.39
CA ALA A 64 16.25 -9.81 10.74
C ALA A 64 16.67 -11.29 10.81
N GLN A 65 16.09 -12.16 9.97
CA GLN A 65 16.51 -13.56 9.79
C GLN A 65 17.81 -13.71 8.96
N GLY A 66 18.37 -12.62 8.43
CA GLY A 66 19.57 -12.62 7.59
C GLY A 66 19.33 -12.98 6.12
N LYS A 67 18.08 -12.94 5.63
CA LYS A 67 17.76 -13.17 4.22
C LYS A 67 17.99 -11.92 3.39
N LYS A 68 18.46 -12.08 2.17
CA LYS A 68 18.44 -11.04 1.16
C LYS A 68 17.01 -10.90 0.63
N THR A 69 16.43 -9.70 0.77
CA THR A 69 15.00 -9.51 0.53
C THR A 69 14.70 -8.66 -0.70
N GLY A 70 13.57 -8.96 -1.34
CA GLY A 70 12.91 -8.10 -2.30
C GLY A 70 11.55 -7.66 -1.76
N LEU A 71 11.19 -6.38 -1.89
CA LEU A 71 9.87 -5.88 -1.54
C LEU A 71 9.28 -5.11 -2.71
N TYR A 72 8.08 -5.53 -3.15
CA TYR A 72 7.29 -4.81 -4.15
C TYR A 72 6.00 -4.30 -3.54
N THR A 73 5.79 -2.98 -3.57
CA THR A 73 4.61 -2.31 -3.00
C THR A 73 4.06 -1.23 -3.92
N SER A 74 2.78 -0.87 -3.73
CA SER A 74 2.12 0.19 -4.50
C SER A 74 0.97 0.85 -3.73
N PRO A 75 0.72 2.13 -4.02
CA PRO A 75 1.55 3.07 -4.77
C PRO A 75 2.75 3.56 -3.96
N HIS A 76 3.63 4.38 -4.55
CA HIS A 76 4.69 5.10 -3.83
C HIS A 76 4.18 6.40 -3.21
N LEU A 77 4.91 6.95 -2.24
CA LEU A 77 4.63 8.26 -1.63
C LEU A 77 5.34 9.40 -2.36
N CYS A 78 6.67 9.35 -2.45
CA CYS A 78 7.50 10.41 -3.02
C CYS A 78 8.17 10.00 -4.33
N ARG A 79 8.84 8.84 -4.36
CA ARG A 79 9.64 8.38 -5.48
C ARG A 79 9.15 7.03 -6.01
N PHE A 80 9.15 6.87 -7.35
CA PHE A 80 8.79 5.60 -7.97
C PHE A 80 9.64 4.43 -7.48
N ALA A 81 10.93 4.66 -7.22
CA ALA A 81 11.86 3.68 -6.69
C ALA A 81 11.40 3.03 -5.35
N GLU A 82 10.56 3.72 -4.57
CA GLU A 82 9.99 3.16 -3.33
C GLU A 82 9.20 1.86 -3.55
N ARG A 83 8.69 1.65 -4.79
CA ARG A 83 7.95 0.44 -5.15
C ARG A 83 8.78 -0.82 -5.19
N ILE A 84 10.10 -0.69 -5.42
CA ILE A 84 11.02 -1.82 -5.59
C ILE A 84 12.18 -1.63 -4.62
N ARG A 85 12.24 -2.47 -3.59
CA ARG A 85 13.32 -2.42 -2.60
C ARG A 85 14.09 -3.72 -2.59
N ILE A 86 15.40 -3.62 -2.40
CA ILE A 86 16.30 -4.73 -2.12
C ILE A 86 16.91 -4.48 -0.73
N ASP A 87 16.80 -5.46 0.16
CA ASP A 87 17.27 -5.35 1.56
C ASP A 87 16.77 -4.08 2.28
N GLY A 88 15.47 -3.75 2.09
CA GLY A 88 14.81 -2.60 2.68
C GLY A 88 15.09 -1.26 2.00
N VAL A 89 16.05 -1.19 1.06
CA VAL A 89 16.48 0.05 0.40
C VAL A 89 15.85 0.15 -1.01
N PRO A 90 15.21 1.28 -1.37
CA PRO A 90 14.77 1.50 -2.75
C PRO A 90 15.93 1.35 -3.74
N VAL A 91 15.68 0.76 -4.90
CA VAL A 91 16.70 0.66 -5.96
C VAL A 91 17.14 2.04 -6.43
N SER A 92 18.42 2.17 -6.89
CA SER A 92 18.92 3.46 -7.39
C SER A 92 18.23 3.87 -8.69
N ASP A 93 18.31 5.16 -9.03
CA ASP A 93 17.71 5.71 -10.25
C ASP A 93 18.27 5.05 -11.53
N GLU A 94 19.55 4.71 -11.53
CA GLU A 94 20.22 4.02 -12.66
C GLU A 94 19.69 2.59 -12.81
N VAL A 95 19.57 1.86 -11.69
CA VAL A 95 19.05 0.50 -11.68
C VAL A 95 17.57 0.51 -12.08
N LEU A 96 16.77 1.42 -11.52
CA LEU A 96 15.36 1.56 -11.85
C LEU A 96 15.16 1.86 -13.33
N SER A 97 15.94 2.81 -13.91
CA SER A 97 15.87 3.15 -15.32
C SER A 97 16.12 1.93 -16.20
N ALA A 98 17.18 1.18 -15.94
CA ALA A 98 17.51 -0.03 -16.70
C ALA A 98 16.45 -1.13 -16.60
N LEU A 99 15.88 -1.34 -15.41
CA LEU A 99 14.82 -2.33 -15.17
C LEU A 99 13.53 -1.97 -15.90
N LEU A 100 13.12 -0.69 -15.82
CA LEU A 100 11.93 -0.20 -16.51
C LEU A 100 12.08 -0.25 -18.03
N GLU A 101 13.25 0.07 -18.59
CA GLU A 101 13.51 -0.08 -20.03
C GLU A 101 13.33 -1.51 -20.48
N ARG A 102 13.99 -2.46 -19.78
CA ARG A 102 13.86 -3.90 -20.09
C ARG A 102 12.40 -4.36 -20.03
N ALA A 103 11.63 -3.89 -19.04
CA ALA A 103 10.22 -4.24 -18.90
C ALA A 103 9.36 -3.60 -20.02
N LEU A 104 9.65 -2.35 -20.41
CA LEU A 104 8.97 -1.64 -21.49
C LEU A 104 9.20 -2.32 -22.84
N ASP A 105 10.44 -2.77 -23.10
CA ASP A 105 10.83 -3.42 -24.36
C ASP A 105 10.28 -4.85 -24.45
N ALA A 106 10.26 -5.58 -23.31
CA ALA A 106 9.72 -6.93 -23.26
C ALA A 106 8.20 -6.98 -23.34
N GLY A 107 7.51 -5.92 -22.90
CA GLY A 107 6.06 -5.86 -22.82
C GLY A 107 5.47 -4.60 -23.46
N PRO A 108 5.45 -4.47 -24.82
CA PRO A 108 4.90 -3.28 -25.48
C PRO A 108 3.42 -3.04 -25.15
N ASP A 109 2.67 -4.10 -24.84
CA ASP A 109 1.24 -4.06 -24.52
C ASP A 109 0.93 -4.02 -23.01
N LEU A 110 1.96 -4.06 -22.16
CA LEU A 110 1.75 -3.98 -20.70
C LEU A 110 1.23 -2.61 -20.29
N SER A 111 0.27 -2.61 -19.35
CA SER A 111 -0.16 -1.41 -18.64
C SER A 111 0.96 -0.85 -17.75
N PHE A 112 0.73 0.31 -17.18
CA PHE A 112 1.64 0.92 -16.20
C PHE A 112 1.98 -0.04 -15.05
N PHE A 113 0.97 -0.68 -14.45
CA PHE A 113 1.17 -1.54 -13.28
C PHE A 113 1.87 -2.85 -13.66
N GLU A 114 1.48 -3.48 -14.77
CA GLU A 114 2.14 -4.69 -15.28
C GLU A 114 3.63 -4.44 -15.62
N THR A 115 3.95 -3.30 -16.23
CA THR A 115 5.35 -2.91 -16.50
C THR A 115 6.14 -2.74 -15.19
N ALA A 116 5.58 -2.07 -14.19
CA ALA A 116 6.20 -1.90 -12.88
C ALA A 116 6.41 -3.24 -12.17
N THR A 117 5.45 -4.16 -12.27
CA THR A 117 5.53 -5.51 -11.70
C THR A 117 6.63 -6.34 -12.36
N LEU A 118 6.72 -6.30 -13.70
CA LEU A 118 7.79 -7.00 -14.43
C LEU A 118 9.16 -6.45 -14.05
N ALA A 119 9.30 -5.12 -13.93
CA ALA A 119 10.54 -4.49 -13.48
C ALA A 119 10.95 -4.97 -12.07
N ALA A 120 9.98 -5.14 -11.15
CA ALA A 120 10.23 -5.70 -9.83
C ALA A 120 10.71 -7.15 -9.89
N PHE A 121 10.09 -8.00 -10.71
CA PHE A 121 10.54 -9.38 -10.88
C PHE A 121 11.96 -9.47 -11.45
N LEU A 122 12.28 -8.62 -12.44
CA LEU A 122 13.64 -8.51 -12.97
C LEU A 122 14.65 -8.08 -11.90
N ALA A 123 14.29 -7.09 -11.07
CA ALA A 123 15.11 -6.63 -9.96
C ALA A 123 15.42 -7.76 -8.95
N PHE A 124 14.42 -8.53 -8.57
CA PHE A 124 14.55 -9.61 -7.59
C PHE A 124 15.39 -10.77 -8.11
N ARG A 125 15.20 -11.16 -9.37
CA ARG A 125 16.06 -12.12 -10.06
C ARG A 125 17.50 -11.63 -10.11
N ASP A 126 17.74 -10.43 -10.65
CA ASP A 126 19.07 -9.88 -10.86
C ASP A 126 19.81 -9.67 -9.52
N ALA A 127 19.08 -9.37 -8.45
CA ALA A 127 19.61 -9.31 -7.10
C ALA A 127 19.79 -10.69 -6.43
N ALA A 128 19.25 -11.77 -7.01
CA ALA A 128 19.21 -13.11 -6.42
C ALA A 128 18.69 -13.08 -4.97
N VAL A 129 17.47 -12.56 -4.78
CA VAL A 129 16.86 -12.44 -3.44
C VAL A 129 16.46 -13.82 -2.90
N ASP A 130 16.65 -14.03 -1.58
CA ASP A 130 16.24 -15.24 -0.89
C ASP A 130 14.74 -15.31 -0.64
N LEU A 131 14.08 -14.14 -0.59
CA LEU A 131 12.63 -13.99 -0.42
C LEU A 131 12.14 -12.68 -1.00
N ALA A 132 11.14 -12.75 -1.87
CA ALA A 132 10.39 -11.59 -2.33
C ALA A 132 9.06 -11.46 -1.57
N VAL A 133 8.70 -10.25 -1.16
CA VAL A 133 7.37 -9.93 -0.62
C VAL A 133 6.64 -9.06 -1.63
N LEU A 134 5.49 -9.54 -2.10
CA LEU A 134 4.72 -8.94 -3.17
C LEU A 134 3.38 -8.44 -2.66
N GLU A 135 3.16 -7.13 -2.70
CA GLU A 135 1.87 -6.51 -2.45
C GLU A 135 1.03 -6.55 -3.74
N VAL A 136 -0.19 -7.07 -3.65
CA VAL A 136 -1.19 -6.98 -4.72
C VAL A 136 -1.58 -5.52 -4.95
N GLY A 137 -1.54 -5.08 -6.19
CA GLY A 137 -1.95 -3.71 -6.54
C GLY A 137 -3.44 -3.50 -6.38
N MET A 138 -4.25 -4.30 -7.08
CA MET A 138 -5.72 -4.21 -7.04
C MET A 138 -6.37 -5.58 -7.25
N GLY A 139 -7.46 -5.85 -6.50
CA GLY A 139 -8.16 -7.14 -6.62
C GLY A 139 -7.30 -8.29 -6.08
N GLY A 140 -6.96 -9.23 -6.94
CA GLY A 140 -6.11 -10.38 -6.64
C GLY A 140 -6.05 -11.34 -7.83
N ARG A 141 -7.19 -11.86 -8.29
CA ARG A 141 -7.29 -12.86 -9.37
C ARG A 141 -6.54 -12.47 -10.63
N PHE A 142 -6.72 -11.24 -11.09
CA PHE A 142 -6.13 -10.71 -12.32
C PHE A 142 -5.05 -9.67 -12.07
N ASP A 143 -4.54 -9.58 -10.84
CA ASP A 143 -3.42 -8.70 -10.53
C ASP A 143 -2.13 -9.22 -11.18
N ALA A 144 -1.32 -8.32 -11.72
CA ALA A 144 -0.07 -8.68 -12.40
C ALA A 144 0.88 -9.51 -11.52
N THR A 145 0.83 -9.32 -10.20
CA THR A 145 1.63 -10.10 -9.25
C THR A 145 1.19 -11.56 -9.17
N ASN A 146 -0.04 -11.89 -9.59
CA ASN A 146 -0.58 -13.24 -9.47
C ASN A 146 -0.08 -14.25 -10.53
N VAL A 147 0.83 -13.83 -11.43
CA VAL A 147 1.52 -14.74 -12.37
C VAL A 147 2.60 -15.61 -11.70
N ILE A 148 3.00 -15.29 -10.47
CA ILE A 148 4.00 -16.08 -9.72
C ILE A 148 3.51 -17.54 -9.53
N PRO A 149 4.44 -18.50 -9.39
CA PRO A 149 4.11 -19.86 -8.94
C PRO A 149 3.45 -19.86 -7.54
N VAL A 150 3.24 -21.04 -6.96
CA VAL A 150 2.73 -21.16 -5.59
C VAL A 150 3.71 -20.47 -4.63
N PRO A 151 3.30 -19.38 -3.95
CA PRO A 151 4.18 -18.68 -3.02
C PRO A 151 4.42 -19.51 -1.76
N ARG A 152 5.45 -19.17 -0.99
CA ARG A 152 5.76 -19.83 0.31
C ARG A 152 4.69 -19.58 1.35
N ALA A 153 4.07 -18.40 1.30
CA ALA A 153 2.94 -18.02 2.13
C ALA A 153 2.13 -16.92 1.42
N ALA A 154 0.84 -16.81 1.73
CA ALA A 154 0.03 -15.71 1.27
C ALA A 154 -0.99 -15.29 2.32
N ALA A 155 -1.43 -14.03 2.24
CA ALA A 155 -2.45 -13.51 3.13
C ALA A 155 -3.47 -12.64 2.41
N ILE A 156 -4.68 -12.61 3.00
CA ILE A 156 -5.71 -11.61 2.74
C ILE A 156 -5.87 -10.80 4.02
N THR A 157 -5.50 -9.52 3.97
CA THR A 157 -5.58 -8.60 5.10
C THR A 157 -7.02 -8.13 5.32
N ARG A 158 -7.25 -6.93 5.81
CA ARG A 158 -8.59 -6.38 6.01
C ARG A 158 -9.31 -6.11 4.69
N ILE A 159 -10.60 -6.46 4.62
CA ILE A 159 -11.50 -6.17 3.50
C ILE A 159 -12.35 -4.94 3.87
N ALA A 160 -12.39 -3.96 2.97
CA ALA A 160 -13.22 -2.77 3.08
C ALA A 160 -13.72 -2.33 1.69
N LEU A 161 -14.68 -1.41 1.64
CA LEU A 161 -15.14 -0.82 0.39
C LEU A 161 -14.05 0.10 -0.17
N ASP A 162 -13.53 -0.24 -1.32
CA ASP A 162 -12.61 0.55 -2.13
C ASP A 162 -12.64 0.02 -3.57
N HIS A 163 -12.35 0.88 -4.55
CA HIS A 163 -12.40 0.54 -5.98
C HIS A 163 -13.71 -0.16 -6.40
N THR A 164 -14.84 0.32 -5.88
CA THR A 164 -16.16 -0.31 -6.04
C THR A 164 -16.67 -0.28 -7.49
N ASP A 165 -16.12 0.57 -8.34
CA ASP A 165 -16.33 0.62 -9.78
C ASP A 165 -15.71 -0.57 -10.53
N ARG A 166 -14.75 -1.29 -9.93
CA ARG A 166 -13.97 -2.37 -10.56
C ARG A 166 -14.07 -3.71 -9.86
N LEU A 167 -14.11 -3.71 -8.53
CA LEU A 167 -14.04 -4.94 -7.71
C LEU A 167 -15.40 -5.42 -7.22
N GLY A 168 -16.45 -4.60 -7.43
CA GLY A 168 -17.80 -4.88 -6.94
C GLY A 168 -18.25 -3.90 -5.85
N LYS A 169 -19.56 -3.86 -5.62
CA LYS A 169 -20.22 -2.87 -4.75
C LYS A 169 -20.38 -3.36 -3.30
N THR A 170 -20.05 -4.61 -3.03
CA THR A 170 -20.19 -5.23 -1.71
C THR A 170 -18.86 -5.79 -1.20
N LEU A 171 -18.73 -5.89 0.13
CA LEU A 171 -17.56 -6.52 0.74
C LEU A 171 -17.34 -7.96 0.28
N VAL A 172 -18.42 -8.69 0.03
CA VAL A 172 -18.40 -10.08 -0.46
C VAL A 172 -17.81 -10.17 -1.88
N GLU A 173 -18.21 -9.29 -2.79
CA GLU A 173 -17.67 -9.24 -4.15
C GLU A 173 -16.17 -8.91 -4.13
N ILE A 174 -15.77 -7.89 -3.38
CA ILE A 174 -14.37 -7.48 -3.19
C ILE A 174 -13.55 -8.63 -2.59
N ALA A 175 -14.10 -9.34 -1.61
CA ALA A 175 -13.45 -10.46 -0.97
C ALA A 175 -13.18 -11.61 -1.95
N ARG A 176 -14.14 -11.95 -2.82
CA ARG A 176 -14.00 -12.99 -3.86
C ARG A 176 -12.89 -12.66 -4.87
N GLU A 177 -12.80 -11.41 -5.30
CA GLU A 177 -11.71 -10.98 -6.20
C GLU A 177 -10.34 -11.11 -5.54
N LYS A 178 -10.23 -10.74 -4.26
CA LYS A 178 -8.97 -10.83 -3.52
C LYS A 178 -8.59 -12.28 -3.19
N ALA A 179 -9.56 -13.13 -2.92
CA ALA A 179 -9.35 -14.56 -2.68
C ALA A 179 -8.78 -15.30 -3.92
N GLY A 180 -8.89 -14.69 -5.10
CA GLY A 180 -8.31 -15.22 -6.35
C GLY A 180 -6.78 -15.32 -6.38
N ILE A 181 -6.06 -14.85 -5.34
CA ILE A 181 -4.61 -15.12 -5.19
C ILE A 181 -4.31 -16.56 -4.73
N ALA A 182 -5.31 -17.29 -4.28
CA ALA A 182 -5.16 -18.65 -3.80
C ALA A 182 -4.66 -19.58 -4.91
N LYS A 183 -3.80 -20.52 -4.53
CA LYS A 183 -3.25 -21.55 -5.42
C LYS A 183 -3.35 -22.90 -4.72
N ALA A 184 -3.58 -23.97 -5.50
CA ALA A 184 -3.77 -25.31 -4.97
C ALA A 184 -2.65 -25.73 -3.99
N GLY A 185 -3.06 -26.29 -2.87
CA GLY A 185 -2.14 -26.73 -1.79
C GLY A 185 -1.65 -25.62 -0.87
N LEU A 186 -1.97 -24.34 -1.12
CA LEU A 186 -1.59 -23.21 -0.28
C LEU A 186 -2.59 -23.05 0.89
N ASP A 187 -2.08 -22.67 2.06
CA ASP A 187 -2.93 -22.20 3.16
C ASP A 187 -2.84 -20.67 3.26
N ILE A 188 -3.97 -19.99 3.08
CA ILE A 188 -4.07 -18.53 3.08
C ILE A 188 -4.30 -18.02 4.50
N VAL A 189 -3.46 -17.11 4.96
CA VAL A 189 -3.67 -16.39 6.23
C VAL A 189 -4.74 -15.33 6.01
N VAL A 190 -5.79 -15.33 6.83
CA VAL A 190 -6.91 -14.40 6.69
C VAL A 190 -7.00 -13.53 7.93
N GLY A 191 -6.99 -12.20 7.73
CA GLY A 191 -7.16 -11.21 8.79
C GLY A 191 -8.56 -11.21 9.40
N SER A 192 -8.75 -10.43 10.46
CA SER A 192 -10.05 -10.29 11.15
C SER A 192 -11.06 -9.60 10.23
N MET A 193 -12.24 -10.24 10.05
CA MET A 193 -13.32 -9.72 9.20
C MET A 193 -14.67 -10.31 9.59
N GLY A 194 -15.75 -9.73 9.06
CA GLY A 194 -17.12 -10.24 9.29
C GLY A 194 -17.35 -11.62 8.71
N PRO A 195 -18.32 -12.38 9.26
CA PRO A 195 -18.57 -13.78 8.89
C PRO A 195 -18.92 -13.97 7.41
N ASP A 196 -19.73 -13.10 6.83
CA ASP A 196 -20.14 -13.22 5.41
C ASP A 196 -18.95 -13.04 4.46
N VAL A 197 -18.04 -12.11 4.80
CA VAL A 197 -16.79 -11.86 4.06
C VAL A 197 -15.87 -13.07 4.17
N ARG A 198 -15.76 -13.65 5.38
CA ARG A 198 -14.96 -14.83 5.63
C ARG A 198 -15.47 -16.04 4.83
N VAL A 199 -16.75 -16.29 4.85
CA VAL A 199 -17.38 -17.37 4.05
C VAL A 199 -17.09 -17.19 2.56
N ALA A 200 -17.22 -15.96 2.04
CA ALA A 200 -16.94 -15.69 0.63
C ALA A 200 -15.47 -15.96 0.23
N ILE A 201 -14.52 -15.67 1.12
CA ILE A 201 -13.11 -16.03 0.92
C ILE A 201 -12.94 -17.55 0.93
N ASP A 202 -13.48 -18.22 1.95
CA ASP A 202 -13.35 -19.66 2.13
C ASP A 202 -13.91 -20.43 0.91
N GLU A 203 -15.07 -20.04 0.37
CA GLU A 203 -15.66 -20.62 -0.84
C GLU A 203 -14.69 -20.55 -2.04
N VAL A 204 -14.09 -19.40 -2.30
CA VAL A 204 -13.16 -19.24 -3.42
C VAL A 204 -11.87 -20.01 -3.19
N VAL A 205 -11.29 -19.90 -1.99
CA VAL A 205 -10.03 -20.56 -1.63
C VAL A 205 -10.16 -22.08 -1.71
N TYR A 206 -11.23 -22.66 -1.14
CA TYR A 206 -11.47 -24.10 -1.21
C TYR A 206 -11.78 -24.57 -2.64
N GLY A 207 -12.51 -23.75 -3.42
CA GLY A 207 -12.75 -24.03 -4.84
C GLY A 207 -11.48 -24.06 -5.70
N LEU A 208 -10.42 -23.40 -5.25
CA LEU A 208 -9.08 -23.43 -5.88
C LEU A 208 -8.15 -24.50 -5.29
N GLY A 209 -8.63 -25.37 -4.39
CA GLY A 209 -7.85 -26.44 -3.77
C GLY A 209 -6.87 -25.96 -2.71
N ALA A 210 -7.13 -24.81 -2.09
CA ALA A 210 -6.36 -24.20 -1.02
C ALA A 210 -7.15 -24.27 0.30
N THR A 211 -6.51 -23.84 1.42
CA THR A 211 -7.14 -23.73 2.73
C THR A 211 -6.98 -22.34 3.32
N THR A 212 -7.68 -22.05 4.42
CA THR A 212 -7.56 -20.77 5.12
C THR A 212 -7.27 -20.97 6.60
N THR A 213 -6.42 -20.10 7.15
CA THR A 213 -6.16 -19.97 8.60
C THR A 213 -6.44 -18.55 9.04
N GLY A 214 -7.32 -18.36 10.03
CA GLY A 214 -7.59 -17.04 10.64
C GLY A 214 -6.57 -16.71 11.72
N ILE A 215 -6.40 -15.42 11.99
CA ILE A 215 -5.43 -14.91 12.99
C ILE A 215 -6.02 -14.72 14.39
N GLU A 216 -7.29 -15.00 14.61
CA GLU A 216 -8.01 -14.67 15.85
C GLU A 216 -7.44 -15.37 17.10
N ARG A 217 -6.76 -16.50 16.90
CA ARG A 217 -6.13 -17.29 17.97
C ARG A 217 -4.66 -16.99 18.16
N GLU A 218 -4.07 -16.20 17.28
CA GLU A 218 -2.65 -15.89 17.37
C GLU A 218 -2.40 -14.81 18.44
N PRO A 219 -1.34 -14.92 19.26
CA PRO A 219 -1.03 -13.91 20.24
C PRO A 219 -0.62 -12.59 19.58
N PHE A 220 -0.82 -11.48 20.28
CA PHE A 220 -0.28 -10.20 19.82
C PHE A 220 1.23 -10.17 20.04
N PRO A 221 2.01 -9.72 19.05
CA PRO A 221 3.43 -9.41 19.23
C PRO A 221 3.62 -8.38 20.36
N ALA A 222 4.67 -8.57 21.16
CA ALA A 222 4.93 -7.73 22.33
C ALA A 222 5.22 -6.28 21.95
N ARG A 223 5.90 -6.07 20.82
CA ARG A 223 6.26 -4.74 20.30
C ARG A 223 6.08 -4.70 18.78
N VAL A 224 5.53 -3.58 18.29
CA VAL A 224 5.38 -3.29 16.87
C VAL A 224 5.87 -1.86 16.62
N GLY A 225 6.78 -1.68 15.66
CA GLY A 225 7.34 -0.37 15.32
C GLY A 225 6.33 0.59 14.71
N LEU A 226 5.26 0.08 14.07
CA LEU A 226 4.20 0.90 13.50
C LEU A 226 3.13 1.21 14.54
N ALA A 227 2.73 2.49 14.61
CA ALA A 227 1.70 2.98 15.52
C ALA A 227 0.28 2.57 15.09
N GLY A 228 -0.65 2.54 16.05
CA GLY A 228 -2.08 2.26 15.83
C GLY A 228 -2.49 0.82 16.10
N GLU A 229 -3.68 0.65 16.71
CA GLU A 229 -4.17 -0.68 17.10
C GLU A 229 -4.36 -1.63 15.91
N HIS A 230 -4.78 -1.11 14.75
CA HIS A 230 -4.89 -1.88 13.51
C HIS A 230 -3.56 -2.49 13.04
N GLN A 231 -2.42 -1.91 13.41
CA GLN A 231 -1.10 -2.47 13.08
C GLN A 231 -0.78 -3.73 13.89
N ARG A 232 -1.44 -3.94 15.03
CA ARG A 232 -1.30 -5.18 15.80
C ARG A 232 -1.89 -6.39 15.07
N ASP A 233 -3.04 -6.22 14.40
CA ASP A 233 -3.61 -7.27 13.55
C ASP A 233 -2.73 -7.50 12.31
N ASN A 234 -2.20 -6.44 11.69
CA ASN A 234 -1.24 -6.57 10.60
C ASN A 234 0.02 -7.34 11.05
N ALA A 235 0.51 -7.09 12.25
CA ALA A 235 1.67 -7.77 12.82
C ALA A 235 1.40 -9.26 13.10
N ARG A 236 0.19 -9.63 13.53
CA ARG A 236 -0.21 -11.05 13.63
C ARG A 236 -0.13 -11.76 12.27
N ILE A 237 -0.70 -11.14 11.24
CA ILE A 237 -0.64 -11.69 9.88
C ILE A 237 0.83 -11.85 9.45
N ALA A 238 1.64 -10.81 9.64
CA ALA A 238 3.05 -10.83 9.26
C ALA A 238 3.85 -11.90 10.01
N ALA A 239 3.62 -12.07 11.32
CA ALA A 239 4.27 -13.09 12.14
C ALA A 239 3.96 -14.51 11.63
N VAL A 240 2.68 -14.79 11.31
CA VAL A 240 2.28 -16.10 10.76
C VAL A 240 2.90 -16.34 9.39
N LEU A 241 2.89 -15.33 8.50
CA LEU A 241 3.53 -15.43 7.18
C LEU A 241 5.04 -15.70 7.29
N ALA A 242 5.71 -14.95 8.17
CA ALA A 242 7.15 -15.09 8.39
C ALA A 242 7.51 -16.46 8.98
N ALA A 243 6.74 -16.95 9.96
CA ALA A 243 6.93 -18.29 10.52
C ALA A 243 6.81 -19.39 9.43
N ARG A 244 5.87 -19.26 8.49
CA ARG A 244 5.73 -20.17 7.33
C ARG A 244 6.91 -20.11 6.35
N THR A 245 7.66 -19.00 6.35
CA THR A 245 8.90 -18.87 5.57
C THR A 245 10.15 -19.29 6.35
N GLY A 246 9.97 -19.83 7.57
CA GLY A 246 11.04 -20.34 8.40
C GLY A 246 11.72 -19.28 9.28
N ALA A 247 11.06 -18.15 9.55
CA ALA A 247 11.59 -17.14 10.48
C ALA A 247 11.55 -17.67 11.93
N SER A 248 12.61 -17.41 12.70
CA SER A 248 12.65 -17.69 14.13
C SER A 248 11.81 -16.68 14.92
N THR A 249 11.39 -17.05 16.14
CA THR A 249 10.67 -16.13 17.03
C THR A 249 11.46 -14.85 17.28
N GLY A 250 12.78 -14.95 17.49
CA GLY A 250 13.64 -13.77 17.68
C GLY A 250 13.66 -12.84 16.47
N ALA A 251 13.75 -13.39 15.25
CA ALA A 251 13.68 -12.57 14.03
C ALA A 251 12.30 -11.92 13.85
N ILE A 252 11.21 -12.61 14.24
CA ILE A 252 9.85 -12.04 14.20
C ILE A 252 9.75 -10.85 15.18
N GLU A 253 10.23 -11.01 16.41
CA GLU A 253 10.19 -9.94 17.42
C GLU A 253 11.05 -8.74 17.01
N GLU A 254 12.28 -8.96 16.53
CA GLU A 254 13.19 -7.93 16.06
C GLU A 254 12.62 -7.19 14.85
N GLY A 255 12.23 -7.90 13.79
CA GLY A 255 11.72 -7.28 12.57
C GLY A 255 10.42 -6.50 12.77
N LEU A 256 9.52 -6.98 13.65
CA LEU A 256 8.30 -6.25 14.00
C LEU A 256 8.58 -5.01 14.86
N ALA A 257 9.58 -5.05 15.74
CA ALA A 257 9.94 -3.91 16.58
C ALA A 257 10.59 -2.77 15.80
N ASP A 258 11.35 -3.10 14.75
CA ASP A 258 12.18 -2.15 14.01
C ASP A 258 11.60 -1.74 12.64
N VAL A 259 10.42 -2.28 12.27
CA VAL A 259 9.79 -1.93 11.00
C VAL A 259 9.39 -0.47 10.95
N GLU A 260 9.76 0.19 9.85
CA GLU A 260 9.32 1.53 9.49
C GLU A 260 8.53 1.50 8.18
N TRP A 261 7.39 2.21 8.14
CA TRP A 261 6.60 2.32 6.92
C TRP A 261 6.03 3.73 6.76
N PRO A 262 6.67 4.58 5.92
CA PRO A 262 6.26 5.96 5.75
C PRO A 262 4.77 6.14 5.41
N GLY A 263 4.17 7.21 5.94
CA GLY A 263 2.76 7.54 5.71
C GLY A 263 1.76 6.60 6.41
N ARG A 264 2.19 5.86 7.43
CA ARG A 264 1.31 5.06 8.30
C ARG A 264 1.47 5.53 9.74
N LEU A 265 0.67 6.53 10.12
CA LEU A 265 0.79 7.25 11.38
C LEU A 265 2.25 7.74 11.62
N GLU A 266 2.92 8.12 10.53
CA GLU A 266 4.29 8.62 10.56
C GLU A 266 4.34 10.00 11.22
N ARG A 267 5.18 10.15 12.24
CA ARG A 267 5.31 11.43 12.95
C ARG A 267 6.60 12.16 12.58
N ILE A 268 6.46 13.39 12.06
CA ILE A 268 7.56 14.31 11.72
C ILE A 268 7.36 15.58 12.53
N GLY A 269 8.07 15.73 13.65
CA GLY A 269 7.82 16.80 14.60
C GLY A 269 6.41 16.75 15.18
N ASN A 270 5.63 17.82 15.00
CA ASN A 270 4.21 17.87 15.38
C ASN A 270 3.24 17.48 14.25
N VAL A 271 3.75 17.01 13.10
CA VAL A 271 2.91 16.56 11.98
C VAL A 271 2.77 15.04 12.00
N LEU A 272 1.54 14.56 11.93
CA LEU A 272 1.17 13.16 11.76
C LEU A 272 0.70 12.93 10.33
N LEU A 273 1.39 12.07 9.61
CA LEU A 273 1.09 11.69 8.24
C LEU A 273 0.41 10.33 8.20
N ASP A 274 -0.81 10.25 7.66
CA ASP A 274 -1.48 8.97 7.47
C ASP A 274 -2.17 8.87 6.10
N ALA A 275 -1.88 7.83 5.37
CA ALA A 275 -2.38 7.58 4.03
C ALA A 275 -3.79 6.98 3.99
N ALA A 276 -4.62 7.21 5.00
CA ALA A 276 -6.05 6.90 4.98
C ALA A 276 -6.71 7.58 3.76
N HIS A 277 -7.36 6.78 2.92
CA HIS A 277 -7.95 7.22 1.64
C HIS A 277 -9.29 6.53 1.33
N ASN A 278 -9.87 5.85 2.32
CA ASN A 278 -11.21 5.28 2.31
C ASN A 278 -11.82 5.35 3.73
N PRO A 279 -13.13 5.15 3.90
CA PRO A 279 -13.79 5.28 5.20
C PRO A 279 -13.19 4.39 6.30
N ASP A 280 -12.81 3.15 6.00
CA ASP A 280 -12.20 2.22 6.96
C ASP A 280 -10.81 2.69 7.43
N GLY A 281 -10.00 3.26 6.52
CA GLY A 281 -8.74 3.91 6.88
C GLY A 281 -8.95 5.14 7.77
N ALA A 282 -9.96 5.96 7.45
CA ALA A 282 -10.32 7.13 8.25
C ALA A 282 -10.75 6.74 9.69
N GLU A 283 -11.51 5.65 9.85
CA GLU A 283 -11.87 5.12 11.18
C GLU A 283 -10.63 4.64 11.96
N SER A 284 -9.68 3.99 11.29
CA SER A 284 -8.42 3.54 11.91
C SER A 284 -7.58 4.74 12.40
N LEU A 285 -7.47 5.80 11.59
CA LEU A 285 -6.82 7.05 11.97
C LEU A 285 -7.56 7.74 13.12
N ALA A 286 -8.90 7.82 13.06
CA ALA A 286 -9.72 8.42 14.11
C ALA A 286 -9.58 7.68 15.45
N ALA A 287 -9.54 6.35 15.43
CA ALA A 287 -9.29 5.55 16.62
C ALA A 287 -7.93 5.89 17.25
N HIS A 288 -6.89 6.05 16.44
CA HIS A 288 -5.57 6.48 16.90
C HIS A 288 -5.63 7.90 17.51
N LEU A 289 -6.24 8.87 16.83
CA LEU A 289 -6.36 10.25 17.35
C LEU A 289 -7.08 10.31 18.69
N ARG A 290 -8.18 9.54 18.85
CA ARG A 290 -8.90 9.43 20.13
C ARG A 290 -8.03 8.85 21.25
N SER A 291 -7.11 7.93 20.92
CA SER A 291 -6.20 7.33 21.90
C SER A 291 -5.13 8.28 22.43
N LEU A 292 -4.83 9.38 21.71
CA LEU A 292 -3.84 10.38 22.12
C LEU A 292 -4.32 11.27 23.27
N ALA A 293 -5.62 11.24 23.61
CA ALA A 293 -6.23 12.04 24.67
C ALA A 293 -5.98 13.56 24.58
N ILE A 294 -5.85 14.08 23.33
CA ILE A 294 -5.74 15.51 23.04
C ILE A 294 -7.09 16.06 22.57
N GLY A 295 -7.40 17.31 22.95
CA GLY A 295 -8.67 17.95 22.57
C GLY A 295 -8.70 18.39 21.10
N PRO A 296 -9.89 18.48 20.48
CA PRO A 296 -10.00 18.94 19.08
C PRO A 296 -9.36 20.33 18.84
N SER A 297 -9.40 21.24 19.83
CA SER A 297 -8.78 22.57 19.73
C SER A 297 -7.26 22.55 19.54
N GLU A 298 -6.60 21.43 19.88
CA GLU A 298 -5.16 21.24 19.76
C GLU A 298 -4.78 20.53 18.44
N VAL A 299 -5.77 20.10 17.65
CA VAL A 299 -5.59 19.35 16.39
C VAL A 299 -5.97 20.21 15.19
N ALA A 300 -5.10 20.28 14.20
CA ALA A 300 -5.42 20.75 12.85
C ALA A 300 -5.44 19.56 11.87
N LEU A 301 -6.48 19.48 11.06
CA LEU A 301 -6.59 18.51 9.98
C LEU A 301 -6.33 19.21 8.63
N VAL A 302 -5.32 18.76 7.90
CA VAL A 302 -5.10 19.09 6.48
C VAL A 302 -5.60 17.92 5.66
N PHE A 303 -6.69 18.14 4.92
CA PHE A 303 -7.39 17.07 4.21
C PHE A 303 -7.51 17.37 2.72
N GLY A 304 -7.32 16.35 1.90
CA GLY A 304 -7.52 16.42 0.46
C GLY A 304 -7.51 15.03 -0.15
N THR A 305 -8.43 14.80 -1.09
CA THR A 305 -8.67 13.46 -1.64
C THR A 305 -8.97 13.49 -3.13
N LEU A 306 -8.98 12.31 -3.76
CA LEU A 306 -9.27 12.12 -5.17
C LEU A 306 -10.78 11.92 -5.39
N ALA A 307 -11.25 12.22 -6.59
CA ALA A 307 -12.67 12.23 -6.95
C ALA A 307 -13.32 10.82 -6.91
N ASP A 308 -12.53 9.77 -7.07
CA ASP A 308 -13.00 8.38 -7.04
C ASP A 308 -13.16 7.80 -5.62
N LYS A 309 -12.88 8.60 -4.58
CA LYS A 309 -12.94 8.16 -3.18
C LYS A 309 -14.24 8.59 -2.50
N ASP A 310 -14.73 7.74 -1.59
CA ASP A 310 -15.88 8.04 -0.74
C ASP A 310 -15.46 8.97 0.41
N TRP A 311 -15.19 10.23 0.06
CA TRP A 311 -14.59 11.22 0.94
C TRP A 311 -15.55 11.78 1.99
N GLY A 312 -16.84 11.76 1.73
CA GLY A 312 -17.84 12.30 2.65
C GLY A 312 -17.78 11.62 4.02
N PRO A 313 -17.96 10.30 4.12
CA PRO A 313 -17.81 9.54 5.37
C PRO A 313 -16.43 9.68 6.01
N MET A 314 -15.35 9.80 5.22
CA MET A 314 -14.02 10.05 5.78
C MET A 314 -13.96 11.37 6.54
N LEU A 315 -14.52 12.44 5.94
CA LEU A 315 -14.53 13.77 6.53
C LEU A 315 -15.50 13.83 7.73
N ASP A 316 -16.63 13.13 7.67
CA ASP A 316 -17.56 13.00 8.79
C ASP A 316 -16.89 12.33 10.02
N THR A 317 -15.98 11.38 9.77
CA THR A 317 -15.23 10.69 10.80
C THR A 317 -14.10 11.54 11.39
N LEU A 318 -13.32 12.23 10.54
CA LEU A 318 -12.11 12.95 10.96
C LEU A 318 -12.39 14.41 11.37
N GLY A 319 -13.35 15.06 10.72
CA GLY A 319 -13.66 16.48 10.91
C GLY A 319 -13.96 16.87 12.36
N PRO A 320 -14.76 16.09 13.11
CA PRO A 320 -15.05 16.38 14.53
C PRO A 320 -13.82 16.33 15.44
N LEU A 321 -12.76 15.65 15.03
CA LEU A 321 -11.54 15.45 15.85
C LEU A 321 -10.55 16.63 15.73
N ALA A 322 -10.81 17.60 14.87
CA ALA A 322 -9.95 18.76 14.66
C ALA A 322 -10.70 20.06 14.88
N GLY A 323 -10.12 21.00 15.63
CA GLY A 323 -10.63 22.35 15.81
C GLY A 323 -10.36 23.24 14.58
N THR A 324 -9.24 22.99 13.92
CA THR A 324 -8.85 23.67 12.68
C THR A 324 -8.87 22.68 11.52
N ARG A 325 -9.49 23.04 10.40
CA ARG A 325 -9.59 22.20 9.20
C ARG A 325 -9.17 23.00 7.98
N LEU A 326 -8.21 22.45 7.23
CA LEU A 326 -7.65 23.03 6.03
C LEU A 326 -7.86 22.07 4.86
N TYR A 327 -8.40 22.55 3.77
CA TYR A 327 -8.70 21.75 2.59
C TYR A 327 -7.80 22.14 1.42
N VAL A 328 -7.17 21.12 0.81
CA VAL A 328 -6.27 21.33 -0.32
C VAL A 328 -6.51 20.26 -1.39
N ALA A 329 -6.36 20.61 -2.65
CA ALA A 329 -6.35 19.63 -3.72
C ALA A 329 -4.99 18.88 -3.73
N PRO A 330 -4.97 17.52 -3.76
CA PRO A 330 -3.75 16.77 -4.00
C PRO A 330 -3.14 17.11 -5.37
N ALA A 331 -2.02 17.83 -5.38
CA ALA A 331 -1.40 18.31 -6.61
C ALA A 331 -0.64 17.21 -7.36
N GLY A 332 -0.79 17.20 -8.69
CA GLY A 332 -0.05 16.33 -9.60
C GLY A 332 -0.56 14.90 -9.70
N ALA A 333 -1.71 14.58 -9.10
CA ALA A 333 -2.32 13.26 -9.25
C ALA A 333 -2.70 12.98 -10.70
N SER A 334 -2.61 11.71 -11.12
CA SER A 334 -3.08 11.24 -12.43
C SER A 334 -4.60 11.15 -12.54
N ARG A 335 -5.31 11.36 -11.44
CA ARG A 335 -6.77 11.43 -11.32
C ARG A 335 -7.21 12.78 -10.77
N ASP A 336 -8.43 13.18 -11.07
CA ASP A 336 -9.01 14.43 -10.57
C ASP A 336 -9.10 14.42 -9.04
N ALA A 337 -8.80 15.56 -8.45
CA ALA A 337 -9.02 15.80 -7.03
C ALA A 337 -10.45 16.31 -6.79
N ILE A 338 -10.97 16.07 -5.58
CA ILE A 338 -12.18 16.76 -5.12
C ILE A 338 -11.87 18.24 -4.95
N ASP A 339 -12.82 19.10 -5.36
CA ASP A 339 -12.74 20.53 -5.10
C ASP A 339 -12.69 20.79 -3.58
N PRO A 340 -11.64 21.45 -3.06
CA PRO A 340 -11.56 21.82 -1.66
C PRO A 340 -12.76 22.62 -1.15
N ALA A 341 -13.44 23.39 -2.00
CA ALA A 341 -14.66 24.12 -1.62
C ALA A 341 -15.82 23.17 -1.28
N ALA A 342 -15.99 22.07 -2.04
CA ALA A 342 -17.01 21.07 -1.74
C ALA A 342 -16.80 20.39 -0.38
N MET A 343 -15.53 20.20 0.01
CA MET A 343 -15.19 19.68 1.34
C MET A 343 -15.52 20.70 2.44
N ALA A 344 -15.24 22.00 2.21
CA ALA A 344 -15.55 23.08 3.14
C ALA A 344 -17.07 23.30 3.30
N ASP A 345 -17.84 23.10 2.23
CA ASP A 345 -19.31 23.16 2.27
C ASP A 345 -19.91 22.02 3.13
N ARG A 346 -19.31 20.81 3.07
CA ARG A 346 -19.77 19.68 3.88
C ARG A 346 -19.36 19.82 5.35
N TYR A 347 -18.13 20.25 5.60
CA TYR A 347 -17.62 20.42 6.95
C TYR A 347 -16.80 21.72 7.03
N PRO A 348 -17.23 22.73 7.83
CA PRO A 348 -16.59 24.05 7.82
C PRO A 348 -15.09 24.02 8.04
N GLY A 349 -14.35 24.71 7.18
CA GLY A 349 -12.89 24.82 7.20
C GLY A 349 -12.38 25.83 6.19
N THR A 350 -11.09 26.03 6.12
CA THR A 350 -10.44 27.00 5.23
C THR A 350 -9.85 26.30 4.01
N VAL A 351 -10.15 26.79 2.82
CA VAL A 351 -9.55 26.32 1.56
C VAL A 351 -8.21 27.01 1.35
N PHE A 352 -7.20 26.22 0.99
CA PHE A 352 -5.86 26.70 0.62
C PHE A 352 -5.51 26.34 -0.82
N PRO A 353 -4.79 27.22 -1.55
CA PRO A 353 -4.39 26.96 -2.92
C PRO A 353 -3.31 25.87 -3.04
N SER A 354 -2.54 25.65 -1.98
CA SER A 354 -1.48 24.64 -1.96
C SER A 354 -1.23 24.06 -0.56
N LEU A 355 -0.70 22.84 -0.54
CA LEU A 355 -0.29 22.18 0.72
C LEU A 355 0.85 22.95 1.46
N PRO A 356 1.90 23.47 0.79
CA PRO A 356 2.91 24.26 1.49
C PRO A 356 2.34 25.48 2.20
N GLU A 357 1.41 26.21 1.57
CA GLU A 357 0.75 27.38 2.19
C GLU A 357 -0.12 26.96 3.38
N ALA A 358 -0.87 25.85 3.26
CA ALA A 358 -1.66 25.31 4.36
C ALA A 358 -0.76 24.93 5.56
N LEU A 359 0.33 24.23 5.34
CA LEU A 359 1.29 23.88 6.40
C LEU A 359 1.95 25.11 7.03
N ALA A 360 2.36 26.10 6.21
CA ALA A 360 2.96 27.35 6.68
C ALA A 360 2.00 28.15 7.58
N SER A 361 0.70 28.16 7.30
CA SER A 361 -0.32 28.83 8.13
C SER A 361 -0.46 28.23 9.53
N LEU A 362 0.00 26.98 9.73
CA LEU A 362 -0.06 26.25 11.00
C LEU A 362 1.25 26.31 11.82
N ALA A 363 2.28 27.02 11.35
CA ALA A 363 3.63 26.98 11.96
C ALA A 363 3.68 27.41 13.44
N SER A 364 2.74 28.24 13.90
CA SER A 364 2.68 28.75 15.28
C SER A 364 1.40 28.29 16.04
N GLY A 365 0.75 27.26 15.57
CA GLY A 365 -0.61 26.91 16.01
C GLY A 365 -0.72 25.60 16.80
N PRO A 366 -1.33 24.56 16.24
CA PRO A 366 -1.81 23.41 16.98
C PRO A 366 -0.68 22.50 17.50
N SER A 367 -0.99 21.77 18.57
CA SER A 367 -0.07 20.76 19.13
C SER A 367 0.15 19.57 18.17
N LEU A 368 -0.84 19.30 17.33
CA LEU A 368 -0.81 18.22 16.34
C LEU A 368 -1.43 18.68 15.01
N ILE A 369 -0.68 18.49 13.93
CA ILE A 369 -1.15 18.65 12.56
C ILE A 369 -1.31 17.25 11.94
N VAL A 370 -2.51 16.92 11.49
CA VAL A 370 -2.80 15.64 10.81
C VAL A 370 -2.96 15.90 9.32
N VAL A 371 -2.20 15.18 8.50
CA VAL A 371 -2.35 15.21 7.04
C VAL A 371 -2.90 13.87 6.58
N ALA A 372 -4.09 13.87 5.95
CA ALA A 372 -4.77 12.65 5.53
C ALA A 372 -5.70 12.87 4.31
N GLY A 373 -6.27 11.78 3.79
CA GLY A 373 -7.27 11.75 2.72
C GLY A 373 -6.75 11.19 1.39
N SER A 374 -5.45 11.21 1.15
CA SER A 374 -4.85 10.69 -0.07
C SER A 374 -3.37 10.37 0.13
N MET A 375 -2.91 9.28 -0.46
CA MET A 375 -1.47 8.97 -0.52
C MET A 375 -0.66 10.06 -1.24
N VAL A 376 -1.24 10.67 -2.26
CA VAL A 376 -0.61 11.77 -3.02
C VAL A 376 -0.38 12.99 -2.13
N LEU A 377 -1.38 13.36 -1.31
CA LEU A 377 -1.27 14.48 -0.38
C LEU A 377 -0.23 14.18 0.72
N VAL A 378 -0.28 13.01 1.30
CA VAL A 378 0.66 12.55 2.35
C VAL A 378 2.10 12.50 1.82
N GLY A 379 2.30 11.95 0.62
CA GLY A 379 3.62 11.96 -0.04
C GLY A 379 4.13 13.38 -0.31
N HIS A 380 3.25 14.30 -0.70
CA HIS A 380 3.62 15.72 -0.85
C HIS A 380 4.01 16.35 0.49
N ALA A 381 3.22 16.13 1.53
CA ALA A 381 3.54 16.65 2.87
C ALA A 381 4.89 16.12 3.37
N ARG A 382 5.12 14.82 3.20
CA ARG A 382 6.38 14.19 3.58
C ARG A 382 7.58 14.81 2.84
N ALA A 383 7.44 14.99 1.52
CA ALA A 383 8.49 15.61 0.71
C ALA A 383 8.79 17.05 1.14
N VAL A 384 7.76 17.86 1.41
CA VAL A 384 7.91 19.24 1.91
C VAL A 384 8.60 19.26 3.27
N LEU A 385 8.16 18.42 4.21
CA LEU A 385 8.69 18.41 5.58
C LEU A 385 10.15 17.92 5.67
N LEU A 386 10.55 16.99 4.80
CA LEU A 386 11.87 16.36 4.83
C LEU A 386 12.81 16.86 3.71
N GLY A 387 12.36 17.77 2.85
CA GLY A 387 13.16 18.24 1.70
C GLY A 387 13.47 17.14 0.67
N LEU A 388 12.55 16.18 0.49
CA LEU A 388 12.76 15.04 -0.42
C LEU A 388 12.36 15.36 -1.85
N PRO A 389 13.06 14.81 -2.86
CA PRO A 389 12.62 14.88 -4.25
C PRO A 389 11.31 14.08 -4.42
N ARG A 390 10.51 14.48 -5.43
CA ARG A 390 9.29 13.77 -5.82
C ARG A 390 9.30 13.47 -7.31
N ASP A 391 8.91 12.26 -7.64
CA ASP A 391 8.50 11.92 -9.00
C ASP A 391 7.04 12.34 -9.21
N PRO A 392 6.57 12.49 -10.45
CA PRO A 392 5.15 12.72 -10.71
C PRO A 392 4.30 11.64 -10.03
N PRO A 393 3.32 12.01 -9.19
CA PRO A 393 2.53 11.03 -8.47
C PRO A 393 1.58 10.31 -9.42
N VAL A 394 1.46 8.99 -9.24
CA VAL A 394 0.52 8.14 -9.95
C VAL A 394 -0.45 7.55 -8.95
N ALA A 395 -1.69 8.00 -8.99
CA ALA A 395 -2.79 7.34 -8.32
C ALA A 395 -3.31 6.23 -9.25
N LEU A 396 -3.24 5.00 -8.81
CA LEU A 396 -3.78 3.83 -9.51
C LEU A 396 -5.20 3.54 -9.06
#